data_03bc06971d0ecc13ba4fed6a1b6004d5
#
_entry.id   03bc06971d0ecc13ba4fed6a1b6004d5
#
_cell.length_a   1.000
_cell.length_b   1.000
_cell.length_c   1.000
_cell.angle_alpha   90.00
_cell.angle_beta   90.00
_cell.angle_gamma   90.00
#
_symmetry.space_group_name_H-M   'P 1'
#
loop_
_entity.id
_entity.type
_entity.pdbx_description
1 polymer ?
#
loop_
_entity_poly.entity_id
_entity_poly.type
_entity_poly.pdbx_seq_one_letter_code
_entity_poly.pdbx_strand_id
1 'polypeptide(L)'
;MTSTADAPARSAPSSRLLVLVIAVAAVVVGAAIVIAVRPAAPSPSRVIQLQTLNASGVSGSVSFTDLEGRTRVDIDVDPGANPDMPAHIHPGSCANLTPQPKYPLENVKAGKSSTVVPASIGELFAGGLAVNIHKSNDDLKTYTACVDIH
;
A
#
# COMPACT_ATOMS: atom_id res chain seq x y z
N MET A 1 -67.06 -24.21 -66.03
CA MET A 1 -66.15 -23.09 -66.14
C MET A 1 -65.65 -22.72 -64.79
N THR A 2 -64.53 -23.29 -64.40
CA THR A 2 -63.90 -23.10 -63.07
C THR A 2 -62.62 -22.32 -63.32
N SER A 3 -62.56 -21.10 -62.78
CA SER A 3 -61.39 -20.22 -62.78
C SER A 3 -60.57 -20.48 -61.53
N THR A 4 -59.35 -20.97 -61.68
CA THR A 4 -58.37 -21.11 -60.62
C THR A 4 -57.57 -19.82 -60.50
N ALA A 5 -57.62 -19.18 -59.34
CA ALA A 5 -56.79 -18.01 -59.00
C ALA A 5 -55.42 -18.44 -58.56
N ASP A 6 -54.42 -17.91 -59.23
CA ASP A 6 -53.03 -18.13 -58.96
C ASP A 6 -52.54 -17.21 -57.74
N ALA A 7 -51.92 -17.78 -56.73
CA ALA A 7 -51.45 -17.06 -55.59
C ALA A 7 -49.94 -16.72 -55.77
N PRO A 8 -49.48 -15.48 -55.47
CA PRO A 8 -48.09 -15.11 -55.66
C PRO A 8 -47.19 -15.75 -54.62
N ALA A 9 -46.09 -16.34 -55.08
CA ALA A 9 -45.02 -16.93 -54.26
C ALA A 9 -44.30 -15.84 -53.45
N ARG A 10 -44.22 -16.04 -52.09
CA ARG A 10 -43.42 -15.23 -51.19
C ARG A 10 -41.97 -15.66 -51.36
N SER A 11 -41.13 -14.73 -51.82
CA SER A 11 -39.67 -14.89 -51.83
C SER A 11 -39.10 -14.85 -50.38
N ALA A 12 -38.44 -15.91 -49.96
CA ALA A 12 -37.72 -15.96 -48.70
C ALA A 12 -36.48 -15.05 -48.77
N PRO A 13 -36.16 -14.33 -47.70
CA PRO A 13 -34.95 -13.52 -47.66
C PRO A 13 -33.72 -14.42 -47.71
N SER A 14 -32.75 -14.08 -48.54
CA SER A 14 -31.57 -14.86 -48.79
C SER A 14 -30.72 -14.96 -47.52
N SER A 15 -30.36 -16.16 -47.12
CA SER A 15 -29.55 -16.50 -45.93
C SER A 15 -28.18 -15.78 -45.85
N ARG A 16 -27.75 -15.19 -46.95
CA ARG A 16 -26.49 -14.41 -47.02
C ARG A 16 -26.56 -13.07 -46.27
N LEU A 17 -27.74 -12.43 -46.23
CA LEU A 17 -27.92 -11.16 -45.52
C LEU A 17 -27.93 -11.36 -43.98
N LEU A 18 -28.51 -12.47 -43.53
CA LEU A 18 -28.58 -12.82 -42.11
C LEU A 18 -27.19 -13.13 -41.52
N VAL A 19 -26.33 -13.82 -42.27
CA VAL A 19 -24.97 -14.14 -41.86
C VAL A 19 -24.09 -12.89 -41.72
N LEU A 20 -24.28 -11.90 -42.61
CA LEU A 20 -23.50 -10.66 -42.58
C LEU A 20 -23.85 -9.78 -41.36
N VAL A 21 -25.15 -9.74 -41.00
CA VAL A 21 -25.60 -8.96 -39.81
C VAL A 21 -25.13 -9.57 -38.50
N ILE A 22 -25.10 -10.90 -38.40
CA ILE A 22 -24.62 -11.59 -37.20
C ILE A 22 -23.07 -11.44 -37.04
N ALA A 23 -22.33 -11.46 -38.15
CA ALA A 23 -20.87 -11.27 -38.11
C ALA A 23 -20.47 -9.85 -37.68
N VAL A 24 -21.20 -8.81 -38.12
CA VAL A 24 -20.93 -7.42 -37.72
C VAL A 24 -21.29 -7.19 -36.26
N ALA A 25 -22.37 -7.79 -35.73
CA ALA A 25 -22.75 -7.69 -34.34
C ALA A 25 -21.72 -8.37 -33.41
N ALA A 26 -21.12 -9.51 -33.80
CA ALA A 26 -20.12 -10.21 -33.05
C ALA A 26 -18.79 -9.43 -32.94
N VAL A 27 -18.39 -8.70 -33.97
CA VAL A 27 -17.17 -7.88 -33.98
C VAL A 27 -17.31 -6.63 -33.10
N VAL A 28 -18.51 -6.03 -33.01
CA VAL A 28 -18.74 -4.83 -32.18
C VAL A 28 -18.79 -5.17 -30.70
N VAL A 29 -19.29 -6.35 -30.30
CA VAL A 29 -19.35 -6.77 -28.90
C VAL A 29 -17.97 -7.24 -28.39
N GLY A 30 -17.09 -7.75 -29.25
CA GLY A 30 -15.74 -8.21 -28.88
C GLY A 30 -14.74 -7.08 -28.64
N ALA A 31 -15.00 -5.84 -29.08
CA ALA A 31 -14.05 -4.72 -28.98
C ALA A 31 -14.18 -3.88 -27.69
N ALA A 32 -15.12 -4.17 -26.79
CA ALA A 32 -15.52 -3.25 -25.72
C ALA A 32 -15.00 -3.60 -24.32
N ILE A 33 -14.16 -4.61 -24.12
CA ILE A 33 -13.63 -4.91 -22.78
C ILE A 33 -12.12 -5.16 -22.83
N VAL A 34 -11.36 -4.14 -23.22
CA VAL A 34 -9.99 -4.00 -22.76
C VAL A 34 -10.04 -3.09 -21.53
N ILE A 35 -10.32 -3.67 -20.37
CA ILE A 35 -10.06 -2.99 -19.09
C ILE A 35 -8.53 -2.86 -19.04
N ALA A 36 -8.02 -1.67 -19.39
CA ALA A 36 -6.63 -1.34 -19.18
C ALA A 36 -6.39 -1.32 -17.65
N VAL A 37 -5.93 -2.43 -17.10
CA VAL A 37 -5.37 -2.47 -15.75
C VAL A 37 -4.12 -1.58 -15.79
N ARG A 38 -4.30 -0.30 -15.42
CA ARG A 38 -3.16 0.58 -15.20
C ARG A 38 -2.40 0.04 -13.99
N PRO A 39 -1.08 -0.23 -14.10
CA PRO A 39 -0.28 -0.50 -12.92
C PRO A 39 -0.46 0.69 -11.97
N ALA A 40 -0.76 0.41 -10.69
CA ALA A 40 -0.85 1.44 -9.67
C ALA A 40 0.50 2.19 -9.64
N ALA A 41 0.44 3.53 -9.65
CA ALA A 41 1.64 4.33 -9.44
C ALA A 41 2.27 3.94 -8.09
N PRO A 42 3.61 3.89 -7.98
CA PRO A 42 4.24 3.61 -6.69
C PRO A 42 3.78 4.65 -5.68
N SER A 43 3.34 4.19 -4.50
CA SER A 43 2.91 5.09 -3.42
C SER A 43 4.09 5.95 -2.99
N PRO A 44 3.89 7.25 -2.72
CA PRO A 44 4.93 8.12 -2.20
C PRO A 44 5.53 7.50 -0.93
N SER A 45 6.84 7.42 -0.86
CA SER A 45 7.55 6.92 0.31
C SER A 45 8.67 7.88 0.72
N ARG A 46 8.93 7.95 2.03
CA ARG A 46 10.05 8.70 2.62
C ARG A 46 10.89 7.74 3.46
N VAL A 47 12.20 7.88 3.37
CA VAL A 47 13.15 7.05 4.14
C VAL A 47 14.02 7.95 4.98
N ILE A 48 14.17 7.65 6.27
CA ILE A 48 14.98 8.39 7.22
C ILE A 48 15.93 7.43 7.92
N GLN A 49 17.19 7.85 8.11
CA GLN A 49 18.21 7.05 8.81
C GLN A 49 18.05 7.19 10.33
N LEU A 50 18.05 6.06 11.03
CA LEU A 50 18.05 6.01 12.47
C LEU A 50 19.43 6.38 13.03
N GLN A 51 19.44 7.13 14.13
CA GLN A 51 20.64 7.40 14.92
C GLN A 51 20.79 6.29 15.95
N THR A 52 21.94 5.63 15.97
CA THR A 52 22.31 4.67 17.00
C THR A 52 22.45 5.36 18.36
N LEU A 53 21.85 4.83 19.40
CA LEU A 53 21.91 5.33 20.75
C LEU A 53 22.57 4.33 21.70
N ASN A 54 23.15 4.83 22.78
CA ASN A 54 23.68 4.04 23.89
C ASN A 54 24.68 2.92 23.46
N ALA A 55 25.44 3.17 22.40
CA ALA A 55 26.39 2.21 21.82
C ALA A 55 25.76 0.83 21.54
N SER A 56 24.47 0.81 21.19
CA SER A 56 23.68 -0.42 20.99
C SER A 56 24.13 -1.24 19.79
N GLY A 57 24.79 -0.63 18.81
CA GLY A 57 25.08 -1.23 17.50
C GLY A 57 23.87 -1.27 16.55
N VAL A 58 22.67 -0.89 17.00
CA VAL A 58 21.46 -0.87 16.15
C VAL A 58 21.54 0.30 15.17
N SER A 59 21.53 0.01 13.88
CA SER A 59 21.61 1.01 12.80
C SER A 59 20.77 0.59 11.61
N GLY A 60 20.25 1.57 10.87
CA GLY A 60 19.42 1.32 9.70
C GLY A 60 18.45 2.45 9.44
N SER A 61 17.28 2.14 8.90
CA SER A 61 16.33 3.14 8.46
C SER A 61 14.88 2.83 8.81
N VAL A 62 14.06 3.87 8.80
CA VAL A 62 12.60 3.80 8.80
C VAL A 62 12.09 4.32 7.48
N SER A 63 11.21 3.59 6.82
CA SER A 63 10.49 4.04 5.64
C SER A 63 9.00 4.22 5.92
N PHE A 64 8.42 5.27 5.32
CA PHE A 64 7.03 5.66 5.45
C PHE A 64 6.39 5.62 4.08
N THR A 65 5.42 4.73 3.86
CA THR A 65 4.69 4.60 2.60
C THR A 65 3.26 5.08 2.77
N ASP A 66 2.83 6.02 1.92
CA ASP A 66 1.45 6.52 1.93
C ASP A 66 0.47 5.43 1.47
N LEU A 67 -0.61 5.24 2.25
CA LEU A 67 -1.72 4.33 1.99
C LEU A 67 -3.05 5.07 2.03
N GLU A 68 -3.12 6.24 1.38
CA GLU A 68 -4.35 7.04 1.24
C GLU A 68 -5.03 7.34 2.59
N GLY A 69 -4.33 8.13 3.42
CA GLY A 69 -4.80 8.56 4.76
C GLY A 69 -4.32 7.69 5.91
N ARG A 70 -3.59 6.62 5.63
CA ARG A 70 -2.82 5.82 6.58
C ARG A 70 -1.38 5.76 6.12
N THR A 71 -0.47 5.36 6.99
CA THR A 71 0.93 5.20 6.61
C THR A 71 1.44 3.84 7.05
N ARG A 72 2.05 3.10 6.13
CA ARG A 72 2.87 1.95 6.49
C ARG A 72 4.24 2.43 6.92
N VAL A 73 4.65 2.02 8.11
CA VAL A 73 5.95 2.31 8.72
C VAL A 73 6.74 1.01 8.73
N ASP A 74 7.79 0.94 7.94
CA ASP A 74 8.68 -0.22 7.88
C ASP A 74 10.03 0.17 8.51
N ILE A 75 10.50 -0.63 9.45
CA ILE A 75 11.83 -0.50 10.08
C ILE A 75 12.72 -1.60 9.53
N ASP A 76 13.90 -1.24 9.08
CA ASP A 76 14.94 -2.17 8.61
C ASP A 76 16.29 -1.78 9.23
N VAL A 77 16.75 -2.60 10.17
CA VAL A 77 17.96 -2.31 10.95
C VAL A 77 18.83 -3.56 11.08
N ASP A 78 20.14 -3.34 11.28
CA ASP A 78 20.99 -4.33 11.93
C ASP A 78 20.61 -4.34 13.43
N PRO A 79 20.07 -5.44 13.96
CA PRO A 79 19.58 -5.47 15.34
C PRO A 79 20.70 -5.60 16.39
N GLY A 80 21.96 -5.73 15.97
CA GLY A 80 23.06 -6.04 16.87
C GLY A 80 22.77 -7.34 17.64
N ALA A 81 22.85 -7.28 18.97
CA ALA A 81 22.59 -8.44 19.86
C ALA A 81 21.11 -8.55 20.29
N ASN A 82 20.21 -7.73 19.76
CA ASN A 82 18.82 -7.64 20.26
C ASN A 82 17.84 -8.26 19.26
N PRO A 83 17.32 -9.48 19.53
CA PRO A 83 16.48 -10.19 18.57
C PRO A 83 15.02 -9.70 18.50
N ASP A 84 14.54 -9.01 19.54
CA ASP A 84 13.13 -8.54 19.67
C ASP A 84 13.11 -7.21 20.41
N MET A 85 12.86 -6.12 19.71
CA MET A 85 12.94 -4.75 20.21
C MET A 85 11.62 -4.03 20.01
N PRO A 86 10.94 -3.57 21.08
CA PRO A 86 9.78 -2.70 20.95
C PRO A 86 10.11 -1.40 20.23
N ALA A 87 9.17 -0.94 19.39
CA ALA A 87 9.29 0.31 18.65
C ALA A 87 8.00 1.13 18.76
N HIS A 88 8.14 2.45 18.78
CA HIS A 88 7.02 3.36 18.91
C HIS A 88 7.27 4.66 18.14
N ILE A 89 6.17 5.37 17.83
CA ILE A 89 6.22 6.78 17.46
C ILE A 89 5.73 7.59 18.66
N HIS A 90 6.60 8.46 19.18
CA HIS A 90 6.31 9.33 20.32
C HIS A 90 6.14 10.78 19.89
N PRO A 91 5.32 11.57 20.60
CA PRO A 91 5.43 13.02 20.56
C PRO A 91 6.77 13.48 21.14
N GLY A 92 7.33 14.54 20.56
CA GLY A 92 8.61 15.11 20.96
C GLY A 92 9.71 14.87 19.95
N SER A 93 10.94 14.90 20.41
CA SER A 93 12.15 14.62 19.63
C SER A 93 12.96 13.55 20.29
N CYS A 94 13.94 12.99 19.58
CA CYS A 94 14.89 12.01 20.16
C CYS A 94 15.62 12.52 21.42
N ALA A 95 15.76 13.84 21.55
CA ALA A 95 16.34 14.46 22.76
C ALA A 95 15.33 14.55 23.92
N ASN A 96 14.02 14.57 23.63
CA ASN A 96 12.98 14.75 24.64
C ASN A 96 11.66 14.12 24.18
N LEU A 97 11.54 12.81 24.32
CA LEU A 97 10.31 12.05 24.01
C LEU A 97 9.32 12.15 25.18
N THR A 98 8.04 12.28 24.86
CA THR A 98 7.00 12.07 25.88
C THR A 98 6.94 10.58 26.25
N PRO A 99 6.70 10.24 27.54
CA PRO A 99 6.67 8.83 27.95
C PRO A 99 5.59 7.99 27.25
N GLN A 100 4.43 8.60 26.95
CA GLN A 100 3.31 7.90 26.29
C GLN A 100 3.51 7.93 24.77
N PRO A 101 3.58 6.76 24.10
CA PRO A 101 3.63 6.70 22.64
C PRO A 101 2.32 7.17 22.03
N LYS A 102 2.41 7.83 20.87
CA LYS A 102 1.26 8.21 20.06
C LYS A 102 0.79 7.04 19.19
N TYR A 103 1.74 6.30 18.63
CA TYR A 103 1.46 5.10 17.84
C TYR A 103 2.40 3.97 18.27
N PRO A 104 1.85 2.86 18.79
CA PRO A 104 2.62 1.64 18.96
C PRO A 104 2.95 1.06 17.57
N LEU A 105 4.14 0.50 17.44
CA LEU A 105 4.56 -0.25 16.26
C LEU A 105 4.73 -1.73 16.63
N GLU A 106 4.70 -2.60 15.63
CA GLU A 106 5.12 -3.97 15.82
C GLU A 106 6.59 -4.00 16.25
N ASN A 107 6.94 -4.94 17.12
CA ASN A 107 8.33 -5.11 17.54
C ASN A 107 9.24 -5.37 16.35
N VAL A 108 10.44 -4.81 16.39
CA VAL A 108 11.50 -5.13 15.44
C VAL A 108 12.06 -6.51 15.78
N LYS A 109 11.74 -7.50 14.93
CA LYS A 109 12.19 -8.89 15.08
C LYS A 109 13.17 -9.23 13.99
N ALA A 110 14.34 -9.73 14.39
CA ALA A 110 15.46 -10.00 13.48
C ALA A 110 15.76 -8.80 12.55
N GLY A 111 15.69 -7.60 13.09
CA GLY A 111 15.98 -6.35 12.37
C GLY A 111 14.84 -5.77 11.55
N LYS A 112 13.64 -6.35 11.54
CA LYS A 112 12.54 -5.89 10.69
C LYS A 112 11.23 -5.71 11.46
N SER A 113 10.47 -4.68 11.06
CA SER A 113 9.12 -4.42 11.53
C SER A 113 8.32 -3.76 10.41
N SER A 114 7.00 -4.02 10.38
CA SER A 114 6.08 -3.37 9.44
C SER A 114 4.74 -3.13 10.12
N THR A 115 4.34 -1.87 10.25
CA THR A 115 3.11 -1.46 10.93
C THR A 115 2.34 -0.45 10.09
N VAL A 116 1.03 -0.60 10.00
CA VAL A 116 0.15 0.44 9.42
C VAL A 116 -0.44 1.27 10.55
N VAL A 117 -0.08 2.56 10.58
CA VAL A 117 -0.61 3.52 11.55
C VAL A 117 -1.78 4.32 10.96
N PRO A 118 -2.80 4.68 11.76
CA PRO A 118 -3.99 5.41 11.31
C PRO A 118 -3.72 6.93 11.22
N ALA A 119 -2.68 7.30 10.49
CA ALA A 119 -2.31 8.69 10.23
C ALA A 119 -1.75 8.80 8.81
N SER A 120 -2.06 9.90 8.13
CA SER A 120 -1.48 10.21 6.83
C SER A 120 0.02 10.50 6.96
N ILE A 121 0.76 10.33 5.88
CA ILE A 121 2.19 10.69 5.86
C ILE A 121 2.40 12.18 6.14
N GLY A 122 1.46 13.04 5.71
CA GLY A 122 1.49 14.48 6.00
C GLY A 122 1.37 14.78 7.49
N GLU A 123 0.48 14.09 8.21
CA GLU A 123 0.32 14.23 9.67
C GLU A 123 1.55 13.75 10.43
N LEU A 124 2.18 12.65 10.01
CA LEU A 124 3.42 12.18 10.63
C LEU A 124 4.58 13.16 10.44
N PHE A 125 4.66 13.80 9.26
CA PHE A 125 5.71 14.75 8.91
C PHE A 125 5.37 16.22 9.22
N ALA A 126 4.25 16.49 9.90
CA ALA A 126 3.93 17.85 10.37
C ALA A 126 4.87 18.38 11.46
N GLY A 127 5.72 17.49 12.00
CA GLY A 127 6.72 17.80 13.02
C GLY A 127 6.29 17.40 14.44
N GLY A 128 7.27 17.37 15.33
CA GLY A 128 7.05 17.04 16.74
C GLY A 128 6.77 15.56 17.02
N LEU A 129 7.22 14.66 16.15
CA LEU A 129 7.18 13.22 16.34
C LEU A 129 8.57 12.62 16.11
N ALA A 130 8.85 11.50 16.80
CA ALA A 130 10.04 10.70 16.58
C ALA A 130 9.74 9.20 16.67
N VAL A 131 10.44 8.41 15.86
CA VAL A 131 10.48 6.95 16.02
C VAL A 131 11.59 6.58 16.96
N ASN A 132 11.31 5.77 17.95
CA ASN A 132 12.34 5.17 18.79
C ASN A 132 12.22 3.66 18.85
N ILE A 133 13.36 3.00 19.10
CA ILE A 133 13.48 1.57 19.29
C ILE A 133 14.07 1.34 20.68
N HIS A 134 13.39 0.50 21.48
CA HIS A 134 13.82 0.12 22.82
C HIS A 134 14.76 -1.10 22.78
N LYS A 135 15.46 -1.35 23.86
CA LYS A 135 16.40 -2.45 23.95
C LYS A 135 15.71 -3.82 23.97
N SER A 136 14.65 -3.96 24.75
CA SER A 136 13.87 -5.20 24.87
C SER A 136 12.52 -4.94 25.52
N ASN A 137 11.64 -5.93 25.54
CA ASN A 137 10.36 -5.87 26.26
C ASN A 137 10.55 -5.70 27.79
N ASP A 138 11.66 -6.14 28.34
CA ASP A 138 11.99 -6.01 29.76
C ASP A 138 12.74 -4.71 30.09
N ASP A 139 13.24 -4.01 29.07
CA ASP A 139 14.00 -2.76 29.23
C ASP A 139 13.51 -1.70 28.22
N LEU A 140 12.37 -1.11 28.53
CA LEU A 140 11.76 -0.01 27.77
C LEU A 140 12.39 1.37 28.09
N LYS A 141 13.30 1.45 29.07
CA LYS A 141 13.94 2.71 29.44
C LYS A 141 15.20 2.98 28.61
N THR A 142 15.82 1.92 28.09
CA THR A 142 17.01 2.03 27.25
C THR A 142 16.61 2.07 25.79
N TYR A 143 16.90 3.17 25.12
CA TYR A 143 16.70 3.34 23.67
C TYR A 143 17.94 2.85 22.91
N THR A 144 17.73 2.07 21.85
CA THR A 144 18.81 1.56 21.00
C THR A 144 18.99 2.39 19.74
N ALA A 145 17.90 2.96 19.21
CA ALA A 145 17.93 3.86 18.06
C ALA A 145 16.76 4.84 18.09
N CYS A 146 16.93 5.98 17.46
CA CYS A 146 15.89 7.00 17.34
C CYS A 146 16.08 7.85 16.09
N VAL A 147 14.97 8.42 15.55
CA VAL A 147 14.98 9.45 14.52
C VAL A 147 13.78 10.38 14.65
N ASP A 148 14.03 11.68 14.51
CA ASP A 148 12.98 12.69 14.43
C ASP A 148 12.29 12.63 13.05
N ILE A 149 10.95 12.73 13.03
CA ILE A 149 10.15 12.76 11.80
C ILE A 149 9.92 14.22 11.41
N HIS A 150 10.49 14.67 10.27
CA HIS A 150 10.38 16.02 9.72
C HIS A 150 10.68 16.09 8.20
#